data_d3ed10f06327ae89b5f9daa4a096e28a
#
_entry.id   d3ed10f06327ae89b5f9daa4a096e28a
#
_cell.length_a   1.000
_cell.length_b   1.000
_cell.length_c   1.000
_cell.angle_alpha   90.00
_cell.angle_beta   90.00
_cell.angle_gamma   90.00
#
_symmetry.space_group_name_H-M   'P 1'
#
loop_
_entity.id
_entity.type
_entity.pdbx_description
1 polymer ?
#
loop_
_entity_poly.entity_id
_entity_poly.type
_entity_poly.pdbx_seq_one_letter_code
_entity_poly.pdbx_strand_id
1 'polypeptide(L)'
;MEEIALDLTDKKILAELDKNCRIPNSVLAKKVNKSREAVKYRIQQLQKKGIIEKFITSINPNKMGYYMFKVYLKLENIPNEREKFYEELKQNKDIYWMGISDG
;
A
#
# COMPACT_ATOMS: atom_id res chain seq x y z
N MET A 1 -6.19 -17.46 10.08
CA MET A 1 -5.36 -16.29 9.76
C MET A 1 -4.77 -15.75 11.05
N GLU A 2 -3.46 -15.76 11.17
CA GLU A 2 -2.82 -15.21 12.37
C GLU A 2 -2.90 -13.69 12.35
N GLU A 3 -3.42 -13.12 13.43
CA GLU A 3 -3.36 -11.68 13.61
C GLU A 3 -1.93 -11.29 13.97
N ILE A 4 -1.38 -10.35 13.20
CA ILE A 4 -0.06 -9.81 13.47
C ILE A 4 -0.22 -8.65 14.46
N ALA A 5 0.33 -8.81 15.66
CA ALA A 5 0.29 -7.78 16.68
C ALA A 5 1.25 -6.65 16.31
N LEU A 6 0.73 -5.43 16.26
CA LEU A 6 1.51 -4.22 16.05
C LEU A 6 1.47 -3.38 17.33
N ASP A 7 2.63 -2.96 17.79
CA ASP A 7 2.68 -2.01 18.91
C ASP A 7 2.49 -0.55 18.41
N LEU A 8 2.42 0.38 19.35
CA LEU A 8 2.20 1.78 19.02
C LEU A 8 3.34 2.35 18.16
N THR A 9 4.57 1.92 18.42
CA THR A 9 5.74 2.38 17.65
C THR A 9 5.66 1.92 16.20
N ASP A 10 5.27 0.66 15.96
CA ASP A 10 5.06 0.13 14.62
C ASP A 10 4.00 0.93 13.87
N LYS A 11 2.89 1.24 14.52
CA LYS A 11 1.81 2.03 13.93
C LYS A 11 2.26 3.43 13.56
N LYS A 12 3.07 4.07 14.41
CA LYS A 12 3.63 5.39 14.12
C LYS A 12 4.60 5.35 12.94
N ILE A 13 5.43 4.32 12.86
CA ILE A 13 6.35 4.13 11.74
C ILE A 13 5.55 3.98 10.43
N LEU A 14 4.54 3.14 10.43
CA LEU A 14 3.69 2.93 9.24
C LEU A 14 2.97 4.22 8.83
N ALA A 15 2.46 5.00 9.78
CA ALA A 15 1.81 6.27 9.49
C ALA A 15 2.76 7.28 8.84
N GLU A 16 4.00 7.38 9.32
CA GLU A 16 5.00 8.27 8.74
C GLU A 16 5.47 7.81 7.36
N LEU A 17 5.62 6.49 7.16
CA LEU A 17 5.97 5.92 5.86
C LEU A 17 4.85 6.11 4.84
N ASP A 18 3.60 6.08 5.27
CA ASP A 18 2.46 6.35 4.41
C ASP A 18 2.48 7.79 3.87
N LYS A 19 2.91 8.73 4.68
CA LYS A 19 3.08 10.13 4.27
C LYS A 19 4.28 10.33 3.34
N ASN A 20 5.38 9.67 3.64
CA ASN A 20 6.62 9.77 2.87
C ASN A 20 7.43 8.48 3.01
N CYS A 21 7.33 7.59 2.04
CA CYS A 21 8.03 6.31 2.08
C CYS A 21 9.56 6.44 1.92
N ARG A 22 10.05 7.61 1.54
CA ARG A 22 11.49 7.89 1.40
C ARG A 22 12.07 8.66 2.57
N ILE A 23 11.32 8.81 3.65
CA ILE A 23 11.81 9.49 4.85
C ILE A 23 13.11 8.82 5.34
N PRO A 24 14.18 9.59 5.60
CA PRO A 24 15.42 9.01 6.16
C PRO A 24 15.16 8.39 7.53
N ASN A 25 15.82 7.25 7.80
CA ASN A 25 15.64 6.57 9.09
C ASN A 25 16.02 7.45 10.28
N SER A 26 16.99 8.36 10.12
CA SER A 26 17.38 9.30 11.16
C SER A 26 16.24 10.27 11.51
N VAL A 27 15.50 10.74 10.52
CA VAL A 27 14.36 11.64 10.72
C VAL A 27 13.18 10.87 11.33
N LEU A 28 12.91 9.68 10.80
CA LEU A 28 11.85 8.82 11.31
C LEU A 28 12.09 8.44 12.77
N ALA A 29 13.33 8.12 13.12
CA ALA A 29 13.72 7.78 14.49
C ALA A 29 13.38 8.90 15.48
N LYS A 30 13.65 10.15 15.11
CA LYS A 30 13.29 11.31 15.94
C LYS A 30 11.77 11.43 16.11
N LYS A 31 11.01 11.21 15.04
CA LYS A 31 9.55 11.33 15.09
C LYS A 31 8.91 10.28 15.99
N VAL A 32 9.46 9.07 16.03
CA VAL A 32 8.91 7.98 16.85
C VAL A 32 9.65 7.81 18.18
N ASN A 33 10.62 8.66 18.47
CA ASN A 33 11.41 8.67 19.70
C ASN A 33 12.11 7.32 19.96
N LYS A 34 12.79 6.81 18.95
CA LYS A 34 13.58 5.57 18.98
C LYS A 34 14.92 5.81 18.31
N SER A 35 15.86 4.87 18.48
CA SER A 35 17.13 4.93 17.76
C SER A 35 16.95 4.61 16.27
N ARG A 36 17.88 5.07 15.45
CA ARG A 36 17.89 4.76 14.01
C ARG A 36 17.97 3.26 13.75
N GLU A 37 18.77 2.55 14.54
CA GLU A 37 18.93 1.11 14.43
C GLU A 37 17.64 0.38 14.82
N ALA A 38 16.95 0.84 15.86
CA ALA A 38 15.68 0.25 16.27
C ALA A 38 14.61 0.43 15.20
N VAL A 39 14.54 1.61 14.56
CA VAL A 39 13.63 1.89 13.46
C VAL A 39 13.93 0.99 12.26
N LYS A 40 15.20 0.88 11.88
CA LYS A 40 15.63 0.01 10.79
C LYS A 40 15.22 -1.44 11.03
N TYR A 41 15.43 -1.93 12.23
CA TYR A 41 15.05 -3.29 12.61
C TYR A 41 13.54 -3.48 12.50
N ARG A 42 12.75 -2.53 13.01
CA ARG A 42 11.28 -2.63 12.95
C ARG A 42 10.75 -2.64 11.52
N ILE A 43 11.31 -1.80 10.64
CA ILE A 43 10.95 -1.78 9.22
C ILE A 43 11.26 -3.13 8.58
N GLN A 44 12.42 -3.70 8.86
CA GLN A 44 12.80 -5.02 8.34
C GLN A 44 11.83 -6.10 8.82
N GLN A 45 11.41 -6.05 10.09
CA GLN A 45 10.43 -7.01 10.63
C GLN A 45 9.05 -6.84 9.98
N LEU A 46 8.62 -5.61 9.74
CA LEU A 46 7.35 -5.33 9.06
C LEU A 46 7.37 -5.84 7.61
N GLN A 47 8.49 -5.71 6.92
CA GLN A 47 8.68 -6.28 5.58
C GLN A 47 8.67 -7.81 5.62
N LYS A 48 9.37 -8.40 6.56
CA LYS A 48 9.46 -9.85 6.72
C LYS A 48 8.12 -10.48 7.03
N LYS A 49 7.29 -9.80 7.82
CA LYS A 49 5.93 -10.24 8.16
C LYS A 49 4.90 -9.97 7.07
N GLY A 50 5.30 -9.31 5.98
CA GLY A 50 4.42 -9.00 4.86
C GLY A 50 3.50 -7.81 5.08
N ILE A 51 3.67 -7.05 6.17
CA ILE A 51 2.88 -5.83 6.42
C ILE A 51 3.31 -4.73 5.47
N ILE A 52 4.63 -4.57 5.29
CA ILE A 52 5.18 -3.72 4.24
C ILE A 52 5.55 -4.63 3.10
N GLU A 53 4.86 -4.53 1.99
CA GLU A 53 5.14 -5.35 0.81
C GLU A 53 6.18 -4.69 -0.08
N LYS A 54 6.00 -3.40 -0.36
CA LYS A 54 6.92 -2.63 -1.20
C LYS A 54 6.72 -1.14 -1.00
N PHE A 55 7.70 -0.37 -1.41
CA PHE A 55 7.62 1.08 -1.46
C PHE A 55 7.42 1.51 -2.91
N ILE A 56 6.42 2.38 -3.14
CA ILE A 56 6.09 2.87 -4.48
C ILE A 56 6.06 4.39 -4.48
N THR A 57 6.24 4.97 -5.66
CA THR A 57 6.09 6.40 -5.85
C THR A 57 4.68 6.69 -6.33
N SER A 58 4.00 7.59 -5.64
CA SER A 58 2.69 8.09 -6.08
C SER A 58 2.91 9.21 -7.10
N ILE A 59 2.34 9.03 -8.29
CA ILE A 59 2.46 9.99 -9.38
C ILE A 59 1.12 10.69 -9.55
N ASN A 60 1.15 12.00 -9.82
CA ASN A 60 -0.06 12.72 -10.18
C ASN A 60 -0.24 12.68 -11.71
N PRO A 61 -1.13 11.83 -12.23
CA PRO A 61 -1.30 11.68 -13.68
C PRO A 61 -1.80 12.94 -14.37
N ASN A 62 -2.57 13.77 -13.67
CA ASN A 62 -3.11 15.01 -14.24
C ASN A 62 -1.99 15.96 -14.66
N LYS A 63 -0.90 16.00 -13.91
CA LYS A 63 0.27 16.82 -14.25
C LYS A 63 1.09 16.27 -15.40
N MET A 64 0.85 15.02 -15.77
CA MET A 64 1.50 14.36 -16.91
C MET A 64 0.66 14.42 -18.19
N GLY A 65 -0.48 15.10 -18.16
CA GLY A 65 -1.37 15.23 -19.32
C GLY A 65 -2.41 14.12 -19.43
N TYR A 66 -2.62 13.34 -18.38
CA TYR A 66 -3.63 12.29 -18.37
C TYR A 66 -4.83 12.70 -17.52
N TYR A 67 -6.01 12.30 -17.96
CA TYR A 67 -7.23 12.43 -17.17
C TYR A 67 -7.51 11.13 -16.44
N MET A 68 -7.85 11.24 -15.16
CA MET A 68 -8.19 10.08 -14.34
C MET A 68 -9.69 10.03 -14.09
N PHE A 69 -10.27 8.87 -14.34
CA PHE A 69 -11.67 8.60 -14.06
C PHE A 69 -11.80 7.45 -13.11
N LYS A 70 -12.73 7.56 -12.16
CA LYS A 70 -13.10 6.45 -11.29
C LYS A 70 -14.33 5.78 -11.87
N VAL A 71 -14.24 4.47 -12.07
CA VAL A 71 -15.35 3.67 -12.58
C VAL A 71 -15.71 2.66 -11.50
N TYR A 72 -16.98 2.66 -11.09
CA TYR A 72 -17.50 1.70 -10.12
C TYR A 72 -18.34 0.67 -10.87
N LEU A 73 -17.97 -0.58 -10.72
CA LEU A 73 -18.65 -1.70 -11.36
C LEU A 73 -19.28 -2.58 -10.30
N LYS A 74 -20.57 -2.88 -10.45
CA LYS A 74 -21.25 -3.87 -9.64
C LYS A 74 -21.39 -5.14 -10.49
N LEU A 75 -20.76 -6.20 -10.05
CA LEU A 75 -20.73 -7.46 -10.80
C LEU A 75 -21.72 -8.45 -10.21
N GLU A 76 -22.37 -9.21 -11.09
CA GLU A 76 -23.15 -10.35 -10.66
C GLU A 76 -22.23 -11.45 -10.15
N ASN A 77 -22.69 -12.19 -9.16
CA ASN A 77 -21.89 -13.24 -8.56
C ASN A 77 -21.98 -14.52 -9.41
N ILE A 78 -21.24 -14.55 -10.52
CA ILE A 78 -21.12 -15.70 -11.39
C ILE A 78 -19.82 -16.43 -11.06
N PRO A 79 -19.86 -17.68 -10.55
CA PRO A 79 -18.66 -18.43 -10.21
C PRO A 79 -17.70 -18.55 -11.41
N ASN A 80 -16.41 -18.39 -11.17
CA ASN A 80 -15.31 -18.51 -12.12
C ASN A 80 -15.19 -17.40 -13.17
N GLU A 81 -16.25 -16.66 -13.46
CA GLU A 81 -16.21 -15.54 -14.41
C GLU A 81 -15.58 -14.29 -13.79
N ARG A 82 -15.75 -14.11 -12.50
CA ARG A 82 -15.30 -12.94 -11.76
C ARG A 82 -13.77 -12.84 -11.73
N GLU A 83 -13.11 -13.94 -11.45
CA GLU A 83 -11.64 -14.02 -11.40
C GLU A 83 -11.03 -13.74 -12.77
N LYS A 84 -11.61 -14.30 -13.81
CA LYS A 84 -11.19 -14.10 -15.20
C LYS A 84 -11.32 -12.63 -15.59
N PHE A 85 -12.41 -12.00 -15.20
CA PHE A 85 -12.66 -10.59 -15.47
C PHE A 85 -11.61 -9.70 -14.76
N TYR A 86 -11.27 -10.02 -13.51
CA TYR A 86 -10.24 -9.29 -12.77
C TYR A 86 -8.87 -9.40 -13.44
N GLU A 87 -8.52 -10.57 -13.94
CA GLU A 87 -7.25 -10.77 -14.64
C GLU A 87 -7.19 -9.96 -15.95
N GLU A 88 -8.28 -9.90 -16.68
CA GLU A 88 -8.37 -9.07 -17.89
C GLU A 88 -8.20 -7.57 -17.56
N LEU A 89 -8.82 -7.11 -16.48
CA LEU A 89 -8.67 -5.72 -16.03
C LEU A 89 -7.24 -5.40 -15.63
N LYS A 90 -6.56 -6.32 -14.93
CA LYS A 90 -5.17 -6.11 -14.49
C LYS A 90 -4.21 -5.97 -15.66
N GLN A 91 -4.50 -6.59 -16.78
CA GLN A 91 -3.66 -6.54 -17.99
C GLN A 91 -3.92 -5.29 -18.83
N ASN A 92 -4.96 -4.54 -18.54
CA ASN A 92 -5.29 -3.34 -19.32
C ASN A 92 -4.36 -2.19 -18.91
N LYS A 93 -3.57 -1.71 -19.86
CA LYS A 93 -2.59 -0.64 -19.65
C LYS A 93 -3.21 0.70 -19.24
N ASP A 94 -4.49 0.91 -19.54
CA ASP A 94 -5.19 2.15 -19.22
C ASP A 94 -5.77 2.15 -17.80
N ILE A 95 -5.70 1.02 -17.08
CA ILE A 95 -6.15 0.92 -15.70
C ILE A 95 -4.94 1.09 -14.77
N TYR A 96 -4.94 2.19 -14.04
CA TYR A 96 -3.87 2.55 -13.13
C TYR A 96 -3.98 1.84 -11.78
N TRP A 97 -5.18 1.72 -11.26
CA TRP A 97 -5.43 1.13 -9.95
C TRP A 97 -6.80 0.45 -9.93
N MET A 98 -6.88 -0.65 -9.20
CA MET A 98 -8.12 -1.38 -9.05
C MET A 98 -8.29 -1.81 -7.60
N GLY A 99 -9.47 -1.57 -7.05
CA GLY A 99 -9.85 -2.02 -5.72
C GLY A 99 -11.09 -2.89 -5.77
N ILE A 100 -11.16 -3.86 -4.88
CA ILE A 100 -12.28 -4.78 -4.75
C ILE A 100 -12.86 -4.60 -3.36
N SER A 101 -14.17 -4.37 -3.28
CA SER A 101 -14.86 -4.27 -2.01
C SER A 101 -16.05 -5.23 -1.96
N ASP A 102 -16.35 -5.73 -0.78
CA ASP A 102 -17.40 -6.72 -0.56
C ASP A 102 -18.76 -6.10 -0.23
N GLY A 103 -18.91 -4.89 -0.53
CA GLY A 103 -20.15 -4.27 -0.16
C GLY A 103 -20.63 -3.24 -1.03
#